data_cbdf1767692a639673331374afc5365a
#
_entry.id   cbdf1767692a639673331374afc5365a
#
_cell.length_a   1.000
_cell.length_b   1.000
_cell.length_c   1.000
_cell.angle_alpha   90.00
_cell.angle_beta   90.00
_cell.angle_gamma   90.00
#
_symmetry.space_group_name_H-M   'P 1'
#
loop_
_entity.id
_entity.type
_entity.pdbx_description
1 polymer ?
#
loop_
_entity_poly.entity_id
_entity_poly.type
_entity_poly.pdbx_seq_one_letter_code
_entity_poly.pdbx_strand_id
1 'polypeptide(L)'
;MKRLLSTLLALTMALALVSCGKSNPTPNTGSNKTETPSETADTKTEGNVHIGIVTGSVSQSEDDRRGAEAFQALYGEDMVKLAIYPDNFTEELETTIQTIVNLADDADMKAIIVNQSVPGTTEAFRKIKEIRPDILCIAGEAHEDLLEIGSAAD
;
A
#
# COMPACT_ATOMS: atom_id res chain seq x y z
N MET A 1 22.51 7.80 -52.25
CA MET A 1 21.97 9.11 -52.51
C MET A 1 20.74 9.20 -51.61
N LYS A 2 20.56 9.92 -50.59
CA LYS A 2 20.94 11.26 -50.22
C LYS A 2 21.00 11.33 -48.68
N ARG A 3 22.17 11.57 -48.24
CA ARG A 3 22.48 12.20 -46.97
C ARG A 3 22.10 13.70 -47.13
N LEU A 4 21.93 14.37 -45.99
CA LEU A 4 21.70 15.80 -45.82
C LEU A 4 20.23 16.18 -45.58
N LEU A 5 19.85 16.12 -44.32
CA LEU A 5 19.13 17.21 -43.64
C LEU A 5 19.06 16.90 -42.13
N SER A 6 20.18 17.05 -41.50
CA SER A 6 20.27 16.95 -40.04
C SER A 6 21.29 17.97 -39.57
N THR A 7 20.92 19.19 -39.59
CA THR A 7 21.62 20.26 -38.86
C THR A 7 20.76 21.51 -38.98
N LEU A 8 19.93 21.79 -38.05
CA LEU A 8 19.55 23.12 -37.59
C LEU A 8 18.39 23.03 -36.61
N LEU A 9 18.67 22.82 -35.36
CA LEU A 9 17.92 23.39 -34.26
C LEU A 9 18.65 23.14 -32.94
N ALA A 10 19.83 23.69 -32.87
CA ALA A 10 20.48 23.94 -31.60
C ALA A 10 20.64 25.47 -31.53
N LEU A 11 20.01 26.06 -30.59
CA LEU A 11 20.34 27.38 -30.02
C LEU A 11 19.05 28.14 -29.71
N THR A 12 18.72 28.17 -28.48
CA THR A 12 18.16 29.31 -27.74
C THR A 12 17.40 28.77 -26.51
N MET A 13 18.01 28.80 -25.39
CA MET A 13 17.45 29.31 -24.14
C MET A 13 18.50 29.30 -23.05
N ALA A 14 19.21 30.39 -23.05
CA ALA A 14 20.01 30.80 -21.91
C ALA A 14 19.25 31.89 -21.14
N LEU A 15 19.41 31.88 -19.83
CA LEU A 15 19.23 32.95 -18.86
C LEU A 15 17.83 33.45 -18.50
N ALA A 16 17.43 33.12 -17.25
CA ALA A 16 16.91 34.13 -16.32
C ALA A 16 17.22 33.70 -14.88
N LEU A 17 18.38 34.07 -14.42
CA LEU A 17 18.72 34.31 -13.01
C LEU A 17 18.41 35.77 -12.73
N VAL A 18 17.62 36.08 -11.73
CA VAL A 18 17.47 37.33 -10.96
C VAL A 18 16.33 37.08 -9.97
N SER A 19 16.38 37.32 -8.68
CA SER A 19 17.18 38.18 -7.84
C SER A 19 16.79 37.94 -6.39
N CYS A 20 17.76 37.86 -5.52
CA CYS A 20 17.61 38.11 -4.09
C CYS A 20 17.12 39.55 -3.84
N GLY A 21 16.12 39.68 -2.96
CA GLY A 21 15.71 40.99 -2.42
C GLY A 21 15.40 40.84 -0.94
N LYS A 22 16.34 41.28 -0.13
CA LYS A 22 16.29 41.36 1.33
C LYS A 22 15.82 42.76 1.72
N SER A 23 14.74 42.83 2.50
CA SER A 23 14.47 44.00 3.36
C SER A 23 13.40 43.67 4.41
N ASN A 24 13.79 43.76 5.67
CA ASN A 24 12.95 44.00 6.85
C ASN A 24 12.92 45.55 7.07
N PRO A 25 11.93 46.18 7.71
CA PRO A 25 11.41 45.89 9.05
C PRO A 25 9.90 46.16 9.29
N THR A 26 9.36 45.46 10.27
CA THR A 26 8.28 45.59 11.29
C THR A 26 7.57 46.97 11.48
N PRO A 27 6.39 47.11 12.16
CA PRO A 27 5.38 46.14 12.63
C PRO A 27 3.92 46.59 12.36
N ASN A 28 2.91 45.72 12.46
CA ASN A 28 1.78 45.88 13.36
C ASN A 28 0.62 44.86 13.14
N THR A 29 0.29 44.17 14.20
CA THR A 29 -1.03 43.81 14.74
C THR A 29 -2.16 43.39 13.80
N GLY A 30 -2.57 42.13 13.94
CA GLY A 30 -3.85 41.61 13.44
C GLY A 30 -3.92 40.09 13.60
N SER A 31 -4.45 39.65 14.75
CA SER A 31 -4.81 38.24 15.04
C SER A 31 -5.60 37.58 13.92
N ASN A 32 -5.13 36.46 13.41
CA ASN A 32 -5.97 35.32 13.11
C ASN A 32 -5.14 34.05 13.16
N LYS A 33 -5.28 33.35 14.25
CA LYS A 33 -4.68 32.08 14.57
C LYS A 33 -5.46 31.01 13.83
N THR A 34 -5.01 30.61 12.66
CA THR A 34 -5.43 29.35 12.07
C THR A 34 -4.47 28.29 12.62
N GLU A 35 -4.95 27.62 13.64
CA GLU A 35 -4.27 26.44 14.17
C GLU A 35 -4.39 25.32 13.14
N THR A 36 -3.28 24.98 12.52
CA THR A 36 -3.10 23.68 11.87
C THR A 36 -2.98 22.66 12.99
N PRO A 37 -3.84 21.66 13.07
CA PRO A 37 -3.62 20.56 14.00
C PRO A 37 -2.40 19.78 13.49
N SER A 38 -1.25 19.98 14.10
CA SER A 38 -0.16 19.02 14.08
C SER A 38 -0.54 17.96 15.12
N GLU A 39 -1.41 17.04 14.75
CA GLU A 39 -1.54 15.80 15.47
C GLU A 39 -0.28 14.97 15.20
N THR A 40 0.71 15.19 16.05
CA THR A 40 1.70 14.16 16.33
C THR A 40 0.93 13.10 17.12
N ALA A 41 0.36 12.13 16.44
CA ALA A 41 -0.11 10.93 17.07
C ALA A 41 1.10 10.22 17.65
N ASP A 42 1.38 10.47 18.92
CA ASP A 42 2.18 9.58 19.75
C ASP A 42 1.41 8.25 19.86
N THR A 43 1.46 7.46 18.81
CA THR A 43 1.04 6.07 18.87
C THR A 43 2.17 5.29 19.53
N LYS A 44 2.17 5.30 20.85
CA LYS A 44 2.95 4.36 21.63
C LYS A 44 2.33 2.98 21.45
N THR A 45 2.67 2.34 20.35
CA THR A 45 2.30 0.95 20.10
C THR A 45 3.23 0.10 20.94
N GLU A 46 2.77 -0.27 22.14
CA GLU A 46 3.43 -1.29 22.96
C GLU A 46 3.05 -2.66 22.34
N GLY A 47 3.90 -3.17 21.47
CA GLY A 47 3.76 -4.47 20.84
C GLY A 47 4.23 -4.44 19.37
N ASN A 48 4.72 -5.55 18.90
CA ASN A 48 5.01 -5.72 17.48
C ASN A 48 3.68 -5.72 16.72
N VAL A 49 3.66 -5.04 15.58
CA VAL A 49 2.50 -5.02 14.68
C VAL A 49 2.95 -5.57 13.34
N HIS A 50 2.36 -6.69 12.93
CA HIS A 50 2.62 -7.26 11.64
C HIS A 50 1.41 -7.08 10.71
N ILE A 51 1.69 -6.80 9.45
CA ILE A 51 0.71 -6.61 8.38
C ILE A 51 1.02 -7.61 7.29
N GLY A 52 0.06 -8.48 7.00
CA GLY A 52 0.14 -9.40 5.89
C GLY A 52 -0.39 -8.77 4.61
N ILE A 53 0.35 -8.87 3.51
CA ILE A 53 -0.12 -8.43 2.18
C ILE A 53 -0.04 -9.63 1.23
N VAL A 54 -1.17 -9.95 0.63
CA VAL A 54 -1.31 -11.05 -0.32
C VAL A 54 -1.56 -10.50 -1.71
N THR A 55 -0.73 -10.91 -2.66
CA THR A 55 -0.82 -10.50 -4.06
C THR A 55 -0.76 -11.72 -4.98
N GLY A 56 -1.07 -11.52 -6.25
CA GLY A 56 -0.68 -12.45 -7.31
C GLY A 56 0.83 -12.44 -7.54
N SER A 57 1.29 -13.31 -8.43
CA SER A 57 2.65 -13.29 -8.91
C SER A 57 2.90 -12.11 -9.87
N VAL A 58 4.15 -11.88 -10.23
CA VAL A 58 4.52 -10.87 -11.23
C VAL A 58 3.87 -11.13 -12.59
N SER A 59 3.62 -12.39 -12.93
CA SER A 59 2.94 -12.75 -14.18
C SER A 59 1.47 -12.38 -14.20
N GLN A 60 0.84 -12.24 -13.04
CA GLN A 60 -0.59 -11.89 -12.91
C GLN A 60 -0.80 -10.38 -12.71
N SER A 61 -0.07 -9.79 -11.79
CA SER A 61 -0.16 -8.37 -11.50
C SER A 61 1.20 -7.84 -11.03
N GLU A 62 2.01 -7.38 -11.97
CA GLU A 62 3.34 -6.84 -11.67
C GLU A 62 3.26 -5.61 -10.77
N ASP A 63 2.31 -4.72 -11.01
CA ASP A 63 2.18 -3.46 -10.28
C ASP A 63 1.79 -3.71 -8.81
N ASP A 64 0.85 -4.62 -8.55
CA ASP A 64 0.44 -5.00 -7.21
C ASP A 64 1.59 -5.62 -6.42
N ARG A 65 2.31 -6.53 -7.07
CA ARG A 65 3.46 -7.19 -6.47
C ARG A 65 4.57 -6.20 -6.13
N ARG A 66 4.91 -5.32 -7.07
CA ARG A 66 5.93 -4.27 -6.86
C ARG A 66 5.49 -3.25 -5.81
N GLY A 67 4.21 -2.91 -5.77
CA GLY A 67 3.66 -2.04 -4.73
C GLY A 67 3.82 -2.65 -3.34
N ALA A 68 3.50 -3.91 -3.18
CA ALA A 68 3.66 -4.64 -1.91
C ALA A 68 5.14 -4.75 -1.49
N GLU A 69 6.04 -5.05 -2.44
CA GLU A 69 7.49 -5.09 -2.20
C GLU A 69 8.05 -3.72 -1.81
N ALA A 70 7.59 -2.65 -2.46
CA ALA A 70 8.00 -1.29 -2.12
C ALA A 70 7.52 -0.89 -0.73
N PHE A 71 6.31 -1.29 -0.35
CA PHE A 71 5.78 -1.06 0.99
C PHE A 71 6.60 -1.84 2.04
N GLN A 72 6.90 -3.11 1.77
CA GLN A 72 7.76 -3.90 2.65
C GLN A 72 9.17 -3.31 2.77
N ALA A 73 9.76 -2.84 1.67
CA ALA A 73 11.07 -2.18 1.70
C ALA A 73 11.07 -0.89 2.54
N LEU A 74 9.95 -0.17 2.58
CA LEU A 74 9.80 1.07 3.36
C LEU A 74 9.63 0.82 4.86
N TYR A 75 8.84 -0.20 5.24
CA TYR A 75 8.46 -0.47 6.63
C TYR A 75 9.21 -1.64 7.27
N GLY A 76 9.92 -2.42 6.47
CA GLY A 76 10.73 -3.56 6.91
C GLY A 76 10.00 -4.90 6.85
N GLU A 77 10.77 -5.97 6.60
CA GLU A 77 10.27 -7.34 6.55
C GLU A 77 9.75 -7.85 7.90
N ASP A 78 10.19 -7.25 8.98
CA ASP A 78 9.70 -7.58 10.31
C ASP A 78 8.23 -7.18 10.46
N MET A 79 7.87 -5.99 10.00
CA MET A 79 6.50 -5.47 10.06
C MET A 79 5.61 -6.02 8.93
N VAL A 80 6.12 -6.11 7.71
CA VAL A 80 5.32 -6.46 6.54
C VAL A 80 5.63 -7.87 6.06
N LYS A 81 4.64 -8.76 6.10
CA LYS A 81 4.73 -10.14 5.64
C LYS A 81 4.05 -10.28 4.28
N LEU A 82 4.80 -10.67 3.27
CA LEU A 82 4.26 -10.87 1.93
C LEU A 82 3.92 -12.33 1.68
N ALA A 83 2.79 -12.58 1.05
CA ALA A 83 2.40 -13.87 0.54
C ALA A 83 1.92 -13.76 -0.91
N ILE A 84 2.03 -14.86 -1.66
CA ILE A 84 1.64 -14.91 -3.07
C ILE A 84 0.70 -16.10 -3.24
N TYR A 85 -0.51 -15.85 -3.75
CA TYR A 85 -1.39 -16.93 -4.14
C TYR A 85 -0.95 -17.53 -5.50
N PRO A 86 -1.33 -18.80 -5.80
CA PRO A 86 -0.93 -19.47 -7.03
C PRO A 86 -1.45 -18.76 -8.28
N ASP A 87 -0.72 -18.90 -9.41
CA ASP A 87 -1.18 -18.36 -10.70
C ASP A 87 -2.51 -19.01 -11.15
N ASN A 88 -2.69 -20.30 -10.85
CA ASN A 88 -3.90 -21.05 -11.15
C ASN A 88 -4.87 -21.07 -9.96
N PHE A 89 -5.07 -19.92 -9.30
CA PHE A 89 -5.86 -19.82 -8.07
C PHE A 89 -7.28 -20.41 -8.20
N THR A 90 -7.86 -20.43 -9.39
CA THR A 90 -9.16 -21.03 -9.65
C THR A 90 -9.14 -22.56 -9.53
N GLU A 91 -8.04 -23.20 -9.93
CA GLU A 91 -7.84 -24.63 -9.84
C GLU A 91 -7.18 -25.03 -8.52
N GLU A 92 -6.40 -24.14 -7.93
CA GLU A 92 -5.67 -24.31 -6.70
C GLU A 92 -6.34 -23.55 -5.52
N LEU A 93 -7.66 -23.65 -5.44
CA LEU A 93 -8.46 -22.90 -4.48
C LEU A 93 -8.01 -23.12 -3.03
N GLU A 94 -7.78 -24.37 -2.63
CA GLU A 94 -7.34 -24.68 -1.26
C GLU A 94 -5.95 -24.12 -0.95
N THR A 95 -5.04 -24.13 -1.92
CA THR A 95 -3.71 -23.50 -1.79
C THR A 95 -3.84 -22.00 -1.59
N THR A 96 -4.73 -21.36 -2.32
CA THR A 96 -5.03 -19.93 -2.17
C THR A 96 -5.56 -19.63 -0.76
N ILE A 97 -6.54 -20.39 -0.30
CA ILE A 97 -7.10 -20.25 1.05
C ILE A 97 -6.00 -20.41 2.11
N GLN A 98 -5.21 -21.48 2.04
CA GLN A 98 -4.14 -21.74 3.00
C GLN A 98 -3.05 -20.65 2.99
N THR A 99 -2.71 -20.14 1.84
CA THR A 99 -1.74 -19.04 1.71
C THR A 99 -2.16 -17.81 2.51
N ILE A 100 -3.46 -17.47 2.48
CA ILE A 100 -4.01 -16.35 3.22
C ILE A 100 -4.11 -16.67 4.71
N VAL A 101 -4.65 -17.85 5.05
CA VAL A 101 -4.87 -18.28 6.44
C VAL A 101 -3.57 -18.42 7.23
N ASN A 102 -2.50 -18.91 6.60
CA ASN A 102 -1.20 -19.10 7.26
C ASN A 102 -0.59 -17.80 7.80
N LEU A 103 -0.97 -16.64 7.26
CA LEU A 103 -0.55 -15.36 7.83
C LEU A 103 -1.11 -15.11 9.23
N ALA A 104 -2.26 -15.72 9.56
CA ALA A 104 -2.88 -15.59 10.87
C ALA A 104 -2.16 -16.42 11.97
N ASP A 105 -1.24 -17.31 11.61
CA ASP A 105 -0.40 -18.04 12.56
C ASP A 105 0.62 -17.13 13.27
N ASP A 106 0.91 -15.99 12.68
CA ASP A 106 1.78 -14.98 13.29
C ASP A 106 1.04 -14.29 14.45
N ALA A 107 1.58 -14.43 15.65
CA ALA A 107 0.96 -13.91 16.88
C ALA A 107 0.82 -12.38 16.87
N ASP A 108 1.72 -11.70 16.19
CA ASP A 108 1.78 -10.23 16.10
C ASP A 108 0.99 -9.69 14.90
N MET A 109 0.37 -10.57 14.08
CA MET A 109 -0.47 -10.18 12.96
C MET A 109 -1.68 -9.39 13.43
N LYS A 110 -1.89 -8.19 12.85
CA LYS A 110 -3.01 -7.29 13.15
C LYS A 110 -3.89 -7.01 11.93
N ALA A 111 -3.34 -7.10 10.74
CA ALA A 111 -4.10 -6.91 9.51
C ALA A 111 -3.62 -7.85 8.42
N ILE A 112 -4.55 -8.36 7.62
CA ILE A 112 -4.27 -9.12 6.41
C ILE A 112 -5.02 -8.47 5.26
N ILE A 113 -4.26 -8.05 4.25
CA ILE A 113 -4.75 -7.36 3.07
C ILE A 113 -4.58 -8.30 1.87
N VAL A 114 -5.68 -8.67 1.23
CA VAL A 114 -5.65 -9.36 -0.06
C VAL A 114 -5.91 -8.33 -1.14
N ASN A 115 -4.86 -7.97 -1.90
CA ASN A 115 -4.91 -6.83 -2.81
C ASN A 115 -5.93 -7.02 -3.94
N GLN A 116 -5.93 -8.19 -4.54
CA GLN A 116 -6.99 -8.66 -5.43
C GLN A 116 -7.70 -9.84 -4.76
N SER A 117 -8.97 -9.66 -4.37
CA SER A 117 -9.73 -10.75 -3.72
C SER A 117 -10.22 -11.76 -4.76
N VAL A 118 -9.33 -12.70 -5.07
CA VAL A 118 -9.60 -13.84 -5.96
C VAL A 118 -10.47 -14.90 -5.26
N PRO A 119 -11.06 -15.86 -6.00
CA PRO A 119 -11.78 -17.00 -5.42
C PRO A 119 -11.02 -17.66 -4.28
N GLY A 120 -11.72 -17.89 -3.17
CA GLY A 120 -11.16 -18.42 -1.91
C GLY A 120 -10.85 -17.36 -0.87
N THR A 121 -10.79 -16.07 -1.23
CA THR A 121 -10.54 -14.99 -0.26
C THR A 121 -11.61 -14.94 0.83
N THR A 122 -12.88 -15.03 0.46
CA THR A 122 -14.02 -15.05 1.39
C THR A 122 -13.91 -16.17 2.41
N GLU A 123 -13.62 -17.37 1.93
CA GLU A 123 -13.47 -18.54 2.81
C GLU A 123 -12.23 -18.42 3.72
N ALA A 124 -11.13 -17.92 3.21
CA ALA A 124 -9.94 -17.64 4.01
C ALA A 124 -10.24 -16.66 5.15
N PHE A 125 -10.92 -15.56 4.87
CA PHE A 125 -11.30 -14.58 5.86
C PHE A 125 -12.26 -15.14 6.92
N ARG A 126 -13.22 -16.00 6.51
CA ARG A 126 -14.10 -16.69 7.45
C ARG A 126 -13.29 -17.58 8.42
N LYS A 127 -12.37 -18.39 7.88
CA LYS A 127 -11.47 -19.24 8.70
C LYS A 127 -10.61 -18.39 9.65
N ILE A 128 -10.05 -17.26 9.17
CA ILE A 128 -9.29 -16.36 10.02
C ILE A 128 -10.15 -15.80 11.15
N LYS A 129 -11.36 -15.34 10.86
CA LYS A 129 -12.26 -14.78 11.87
C LYS A 129 -12.71 -15.80 12.93
N GLU A 130 -12.75 -17.08 12.60
CA GLU A 130 -13.03 -18.16 13.56
C GLU A 130 -11.89 -18.36 14.57
N ILE A 131 -10.63 -18.25 14.12
CA ILE A 131 -9.45 -18.52 14.96
C ILE A 131 -8.81 -17.25 15.53
N ARG A 132 -8.85 -16.14 14.79
CA ARG A 132 -8.25 -14.84 15.13
C ARG A 132 -9.21 -13.70 14.77
N PRO A 133 -10.29 -13.52 15.54
CA PRO A 133 -11.28 -12.46 15.30
C PRO A 133 -10.69 -11.05 15.44
N ASP A 134 -9.55 -10.92 16.11
CA ASP A 134 -8.81 -9.67 16.32
C ASP A 134 -8.08 -9.17 15.06
N ILE A 135 -7.83 -10.01 14.07
CA ILE A 135 -7.15 -9.61 12.83
C ILE A 135 -8.12 -8.85 11.93
N LEU A 136 -7.71 -7.67 11.48
CA LEU A 136 -8.43 -6.93 10.44
C LEU A 136 -8.19 -7.58 9.08
N CYS A 137 -9.27 -8.03 8.43
CA CYS A 137 -9.21 -8.58 7.09
C CYS A 137 -9.68 -7.54 6.08
N ILE A 138 -8.86 -7.23 5.09
CA ILE A 138 -9.13 -6.21 4.08
C ILE A 138 -9.05 -6.86 2.70
N ALA A 139 -10.13 -6.73 1.93
CA ALA A 139 -10.16 -7.08 0.52
C ALA A 139 -10.01 -5.80 -0.31
N GLY A 140 -9.08 -5.82 -1.24
CA GLY A 140 -8.89 -4.75 -2.20
C GLY A 140 -9.90 -4.86 -3.34
N GLU A 141 -9.42 -5.03 -4.56
CA GLU A 141 -10.28 -5.21 -5.73
C GLU A 141 -11.09 -6.51 -5.61
N ALA A 142 -12.38 -6.39 -5.34
CA ALA A 142 -13.21 -7.54 -5.00
C ALA A 142 -13.71 -8.26 -6.25
N HIS A 143 -13.35 -9.55 -6.37
CA HIS A 143 -13.87 -10.48 -7.37
C HIS A 143 -14.88 -11.49 -6.80
N GLU A 144 -15.08 -11.46 -5.50
CA GLU A 144 -16.09 -12.26 -4.78
C GLU A 144 -17.03 -11.34 -3.99
N ASP A 145 -18.23 -11.81 -3.70
CA ASP A 145 -19.13 -11.14 -2.77
C ASP A 145 -18.66 -11.39 -1.32
N LEU A 146 -18.10 -10.36 -0.72
CA LEU A 146 -17.56 -10.39 0.64
C LEU A 146 -18.56 -9.94 1.71
N LEU A 147 -19.77 -9.55 1.33
CA LEU A 147 -20.78 -8.97 2.22
C LEU A 147 -21.28 -9.93 3.31
N GLU A 148 -21.11 -11.24 3.12
CA GLU A 148 -21.52 -12.24 4.09
C GLU A 148 -20.54 -12.44 5.26
N ILE A 149 -19.34 -11.87 5.22
CA ILE A 149 -18.30 -12.09 6.23
C ILE A 149 -18.50 -11.21 7.47
N GLY A 150 -19.64 -10.56 7.60
CA GLY A 150 -19.86 -9.61 8.70
C GLY A 150 -18.71 -8.63 8.71
N SER A 151 -18.82 -7.65 7.88
CA SER A 151 -17.72 -6.79 7.55
C SER A 151 -17.10 -6.15 8.77
N ALA A 152 -15.81 -6.16 8.81
CA ALA A 152 -15.07 -5.09 9.44
C ALA A 152 -15.23 -3.76 8.66
N ALA A 153 -16.36 -3.56 8.03
CA ALA A 153 -16.73 -2.35 7.30
C ALA A 153 -17.83 -1.58 8.03
N ASP A 154 -17.90 -1.75 9.35
CA ASP A 154 -18.66 -0.88 10.26
C ASP A 154 -17.72 0.10 10.96
#